data_72810327607c77b9eaea77f4909048c2
#
_entry.id   72810327607c77b9eaea77f4909048c2
#
_cell.length_a   1.000
_cell.length_b   1.000
_cell.length_c   1.000
_cell.angle_alpha   90.00
_cell.angle_beta   90.00
_cell.angle_gamma   90.00
#
_symmetry.space_group_name_H-M   'P 1'
#
loop_
_entity.id
_entity.type
_entity.pdbx_description
1 polymer ?
#
loop_
_entity_poly.entity_id
_entity_poly.type
_entity_poly.pdbx_seq_one_letter_code
_entity_poly.pdbx_strand_id
1 'polypeptide(L)'
;LHSFPTRRSSDLIKILFDGVFNHVGRGFWAFKDVQEKRWDSPYKDWFHISFDGNTNYNDGFWYEAWEGCNELVKLNLQNPAVKNYLFEVVRGWVRDYDIDGLRLDVAYCLDLGFLAELRGLADSIKPEFALVGETLHGDYNRWMNDHACHSVTNYECYKGLYSSFNTGNMHEISYSLNRQFGSEQWCLYTGKHLLSFVDNHDVTRIATILTDKGCLRPIYGLLFGMPGVPSVYYGSEWGMEGDKRNGDPTLRPAVEKPEENDLTAWIAALAHAHTGSKALCWGSYRNVLVQPKQLIFERYADGERVLVAINADGNPFTAHFDAGCGMAVDMITGAPHDFGGGSELAPYSVSYWKMER
;
A
#
# COMPACT_ATOMS: atom_id res chain seq x y z
N LEU A 1 -15.85 -21.49 -12.18
CA LEU A 1 -16.26 -20.84 -10.93
C LEU A 1 -15.37 -21.41 -9.84
N HIS A 2 -14.21 -20.78 -9.60
CA HIS A 2 -13.40 -21.10 -8.43
C HIS A 2 -14.16 -20.55 -7.22
N SER A 3 -14.59 -21.44 -6.34
CA SER A 3 -15.20 -21.09 -5.07
C SER A 3 -14.18 -20.23 -4.29
N PHE A 4 -14.54 -19.00 -3.99
CA PHE A 4 -13.91 -18.28 -2.89
C PHE A 4 -13.89 -19.19 -1.67
N PRO A 5 -12.84 -19.16 -0.85
CA PRO A 5 -12.82 -19.96 0.35
C PRO A 5 -14.06 -19.59 1.17
N THR A 6 -15.04 -20.50 1.20
CA THR A 6 -16.33 -20.36 1.88
C THR A 6 -16.21 -20.39 3.41
N ARG A 7 -14.98 -20.29 3.92
CA ARG A 7 -14.70 -20.12 5.35
C ARG A 7 -13.63 -19.05 5.50
N ARG A 8 -14.06 -17.85 5.91
CA ARG A 8 -13.21 -17.05 6.78
C ARG A 8 -12.77 -18.00 7.89
N SER A 9 -11.48 -18.29 7.96
CA SER A 9 -10.94 -18.91 9.16
C SER A 9 -10.98 -17.83 10.24
N SER A 10 -12.12 -17.73 10.94
CA SER A 10 -12.40 -16.77 12.02
C SER A 10 -12.33 -15.29 11.61
N ASP A 11 -12.87 -14.42 12.42
CA ASP A 11 -12.94 -12.94 12.33
C ASP A 11 -11.60 -12.20 12.26
N LEU A 12 -10.50 -12.90 11.99
CA LEU A 12 -9.14 -12.37 12.02
C LEU A 12 -8.65 -11.82 10.67
N ILE A 13 -9.17 -12.29 9.53
CA ILE A 13 -8.76 -11.83 8.20
C ILE A 13 -9.87 -11.00 7.58
N LYS A 14 -9.59 -9.74 7.30
CA LYS A 14 -10.49 -8.82 6.61
C LYS A 14 -10.28 -8.90 5.10
N ILE A 15 -11.34 -8.80 4.32
CA ILE A 15 -11.33 -8.91 2.86
C ILE A 15 -11.71 -7.57 2.25
N LEU A 16 -10.82 -7.02 1.41
CA LEU A 16 -11.09 -5.85 0.61
C LEU A 16 -11.21 -6.27 -0.86
N PHE A 17 -12.28 -5.82 -1.53
CA PHE A 17 -12.40 -5.96 -2.98
C PHE A 17 -11.79 -4.77 -3.71
N ASP A 18 -11.35 -5.02 -4.94
CA ASP A 18 -10.88 -3.97 -5.83
C ASP A 18 -12.07 -3.27 -6.49
N GLY A 19 -12.27 -2.00 -6.15
CA GLY A 19 -13.33 -1.15 -6.67
C GLY A 19 -12.84 -0.32 -7.85
N VAL A 20 -13.00 -0.85 -9.07
CA VAL A 20 -12.66 -0.14 -10.31
C VAL A 20 -13.87 0.71 -10.73
N PHE A 21 -13.96 1.95 -10.21
CA PHE A 21 -15.13 2.81 -10.40
C PHE A 21 -14.89 3.99 -11.35
N ASN A 22 -13.65 4.26 -11.72
CA ASN A 22 -13.33 5.35 -12.65
C ASN A 22 -13.75 5.02 -14.09
N HIS A 23 -13.63 3.77 -14.49
CA HIS A 23 -13.84 3.34 -15.89
C HIS A 23 -14.39 1.92 -15.96
N VAL A 24 -14.85 1.56 -17.15
CA VAL A 24 -15.32 0.21 -17.49
C VAL A 24 -14.72 -0.21 -18.84
N GLY A 25 -14.65 -1.51 -19.06
CA GLY A 25 -14.30 -2.04 -20.39
C GLY A 25 -15.41 -1.76 -21.41
N ARG A 26 -15.06 -1.70 -22.69
CA ARG A 26 -16.00 -1.50 -23.83
C ARG A 26 -17.12 -2.57 -23.89
N GLY A 27 -16.93 -3.70 -23.24
CA GLY A 27 -17.92 -4.76 -23.10
C GLY A 27 -19.00 -4.51 -22.05
N PHE A 28 -18.92 -3.41 -21.29
CA PHE A 28 -19.90 -3.08 -20.27
C PHE A 28 -21.29 -2.89 -20.88
N TRP A 29 -22.30 -3.46 -20.28
CA TRP A 29 -23.65 -3.54 -20.86
C TRP A 29 -24.26 -2.17 -21.21
N ALA A 30 -24.08 -1.16 -20.35
CA ALA A 30 -24.59 0.18 -20.61
C ALA A 30 -23.85 0.88 -21.76
N PHE A 31 -22.52 0.63 -21.92
CA PHE A 31 -21.76 1.16 -23.02
C PHE A 31 -22.12 0.48 -24.35
N LYS A 32 -22.39 -0.83 -24.34
CA LYS A 32 -22.91 -1.54 -25.52
C LYS A 32 -24.27 -0.98 -25.97
N ASP A 33 -25.15 -0.67 -25.05
CA ASP A 33 -26.43 -0.04 -25.40
C ASP A 33 -26.22 1.34 -26.09
N VAL A 34 -25.22 2.12 -25.63
CA VAL A 34 -24.84 3.38 -26.30
C VAL A 34 -24.26 3.13 -27.70
N GLN A 35 -23.43 2.10 -27.87
CA GLN A 35 -22.91 1.74 -29.20
C GLN A 35 -24.00 1.38 -30.18
N GLU A 36 -25.07 0.71 -29.74
CA GLU A 36 -26.21 0.30 -30.55
C GLU A 36 -27.21 1.43 -30.82
N LYS A 37 -27.63 2.16 -29.76
CA LYS A 37 -28.71 3.13 -29.81
C LYS A 37 -28.27 4.57 -29.91
N ARG A 38 -27.01 4.86 -29.67
CA ARG A 38 -26.42 6.21 -29.78
C ARG A 38 -27.20 7.26 -28.95
N TRP A 39 -27.77 8.27 -29.60
CA TRP A 39 -28.58 9.33 -28.99
C TRP A 39 -29.79 8.81 -28.21
N ASP A 40 -30.35 7.69 -28.63
CA ASP A 40 -31.56 7.11 -28.05
C ASP A 40 -31.26 6.21 -26.85
N SER A 41 -29.97 5.99 -26.53
CA SER A 41 -29.60 5.24 -25.33
C SER A 41 -29.91 6.01 -24.06
N PRO A 42 -30.61 5.39 -23.09
CA PRO A 42 -30.83 6.00 -21.78
C PRO A 42 -29.54 6.08 -20.95
N TYR A 43 -28.44 5.43 -21.38
CA TYR A 43 -27.17 5.36 -20.69
C TYR A 43 -26.11 6.29 -21.27
N LYS A 44 -26.41 7.13 -22.29
CA LYS A 44 -25.39 8.01 -22.88
C LYS A 44 -24.76 8.97 -21.87
N ASP A 45 -25.52 9.42 -20.89
CA ASP A 45 -25.06 10.36 -19.85
C ASP A 45 -24.31 9.64 -18.68
N TRP A 46 -24.20 8.31 -18.75
CA TRP A 46 -23.35 7.54 -17.84
C TRP A 46 -21.86 7.69 -18.14
N PHE A 47 -21.56 8.22 -19.32
CA PHE A 47 -20.23 8.42 -19.84
C PHE A 47 -20.09 9.87 -20.32
N HIS A 48 -18.86 10.33 -20.53
CA HIS A 48 -18.59 11.61 -21.16
C HIS A 48 -18.46 11.39 -22.67
N ILE A 49 -19.55 11.61 -23.42
CA ILE A 49 -19.65 11.28 -24.85
C ILE A 49 -19.85 12.56 -25.68
N SER A 50 -19.23 12.62 -26.87
CA SER A 50 -19.51 13.57 -27.93
C SER A 50 -19.82 12.83 -29.22
N PHE A 51 -21.02 13.07 -29.75
CA PHE A 51 -21.44 12.47 -31.02
C PHE A 51 -20.89 13.21 -32.25
N ASP A 52 -20.22 14.33 -32.05
CA ASP A 52 -19.55 15.09 -33.12
C ASP A 52 -18.10 14.61 -33.35
N GLY A 53 -17.61 13.68 -32.54
CA GLY A 53 -16.26 13.15 -32.57
C GLY A 53 -16.19 11.66 -32.89
N ASN A 54 -14.99 11.10 -32.79
CA ASN A 54 -14.75 9.69 -32.93
C ASN A 54 -13.52 9.26 -32.12
N THR A 55 -13.36 7.96 -31.92
CA THR A 55 -12.16 7.36 -31.33
C THR A 55 -11.47 6.45 -32.35
N ASN A 56 -10.37 5.84 -31.99
CA ASN A 56 -9.68 4.83 -32.81
C ASN A 56 -10.53 3.58 -33.09
N TYR A 57 -11.63 3.38 -32.38
CA TYR A 57 -12.56 2.27 -32.61
C TYR A 57 -13.64 2.54 -33.67
N ASN A 58 -13.73 3.79 -34.16
CA ASN A 58 -14.70 4.18 -35.20
C ASN A 58 -16.16 3.88 -34.87
N ASP A 59 -16.56 4.01 -33.59
CA ASP A 59 -17.96 3.86 -33.17
C ASP A 59 -18.86 4.99 -33.70
N GLY A 60 -18.26 6.02 -34.32
CA GLY A 60 -18.96 7.21 -34.80
C GLY A 60 -19.36 8.19 -33.70
N PHE A 61 -18.73 8.12 -32.55
CA PHE A 61 -18.75 9.08 -31.46
C PHE A 61 -17.44 9.04 -30.69
N TRP A 62 -17.09 10.14 -30.01
CA TRP A 62 -15.98 10.24 -29.09
C TRP A 62 -16.47 10.01 -27.66
N TYR A 63 -15.62 9.45 -26.81
CA TYR A 63 -15.84 9.33 -25.38
C TYR A 63 -14.54 9.51 -24.61
N GLU A 64 -14.67 10.02 -23.38
CA GLU A 64 -13.53 10.13 -22.47
C GLU A 64 -13.09 8.73 -22.02
N ALA A 65 -11.78 8.50 -22.04
CA ALA A 65 -11.16 7.26 -21.62
C ALA A 65 -10.12 7.53 -20.53
N TRP A 66 -9.82 6.53 -19.72
CA TRP A 66 -8.76 6.65 -18.72
C TRP A 66 -7.40 6.78 -19.41
N GLU A 67 -6.72 7.91 -19.15
CA GLU A 67 -5.39 8.24 -19.71
C GLU A 67 -5.26 8.03 -21.24
N GLY A 68 -6.37 8.23 -21.97
CA GLY A 68 -6.37 8.05 -23.44
C GLY A 68 -6.46 6.60 -23.89
N CYS A 69 -6.55 5.63 -22.99
CA CYS A 69 -6.77 4.23 -23.34
C CYS A 69 -8.24 3.98 -23.66
N ASN A 70 -8.61 4.01 -24.94
CA ASN A 70 -10.02 3.90 -25.37
C ASN A 70 -10.67 2.54 -25.10
N GLU A 71 -9.93 1.54 -24.62
CA GLU A 71 -10.50 0.29 -24.08
C GLU A 71 -11.16 0.48 -22.72
N LEU A 72 -10.77 1.54 -21.99
CA LEU A 72 -11.17 1.85 -20.63
C LEU A 72 -12.05 3.11 -20.62
N VAL A 73 -13.34 2.92 -20.83
CA VAL A 73 -14.34 3.98 -20.99
C VAL A 73 -14.64 4.62 -19.63
N LYS A 74 -14.40 5.92 -19.49
CA LYS A 74 -14.58 6.62 -18.23
C LYS A 74 -16.05 6.78 -17.88
N LEU A 75 -16.41 6.50 -16.63
CA LEU A 75 -17.75 6.71 -16.08
C LEU A 75 -17.94 8.16 -15.65
N ASN A 76 -19.14 8.68 -15.84
CA ASN A 76 -19.57 9.96 -15.31
C ASN A 76 -20.02 9.80 -13.85
N LEU A 77 -19.09 9.92 -12.91
CA LEU A 77 -19.34 9.77 -11.48
C LEU A 77 -20.14 10.93 -10.86
N GLN A 78 -20.46 11.98 -11.63
CA GLN A 78 -21.39 13.04 -11.22
C GLN A 78 -22.84 12.67 -11.52
N ASN A 79 -23.08 11.68 -12.40
CA ASN A 79 -24.42 11.20 -12.72
C ASN A 79 -25.01 10.38 -11.55
N PRO A 80 -26.15 10.78 -10.98
CA PRO A 80 -26.77 10.08 -9.86
C PRO A 80 -27.14 8.61 -10.16
N ALA A 81 -27.50 8.29 -11.40
CA ALA A 81 -27.84 6.93 -11.78
C ALA A 81 -26.60 6.02 -11.78
N VAL A 82 -25.43 6.53 -12.21
CA VAL A 82 -24.15 5.84 -12.13
C VAL A 82 -23.76 5.60 -10.67
N LYS A 83 -23.83 6.63 -9.83
CA LYS A 83 -23.54 6.51 -8.40
C LYS A 83 -24.41 5.47 -7.71
N ASN A 84 -25.72 5.57 -7.92
CA ASN A 84 -26.66 4.61 -7.35
C ASN A 84 -26.37 3.17 -7.79
N TYR A 85 -26.09 2.96 -9.08
CA TYR A 85 -25.71 1.64 -9.60
C TYR A 85 -24.47 1.09 -8.91
N LEU A 86 -23.40 1.88 -8.81
CA LEU A 86 -22.16 1.45 -8.17
C LEU A 86 -22.34 1.19 -6.66
N PHE A 87 -23.11 2.01 -5.97
CA PHE A 87 -23.42 1.81 -4.54
C PHE A 87 -24.24 0.55 -4.29
N GLU A 88 -25.19 0.23 -5.18
CA GLU A 88 -25.93 -1.05 -5.10
C GLU A 88 -24.99 -2.26 -5.36
N VAL A 89 -24.01 -2.12 -6.25
CA VAL A 89 -22.98 -3.15 -6.45
C VAL A 89 -22.19 -3.37 -5.16
N VAL A 90 -21.75 -2.28 -4.49
CA VAL A 90 -21.04 -2.38 -3.21
C VAL A 90 -21.90 -3.06 -2.14
N ARG A 91 -23.18 -2.68 -2.00
CA ARG A 91 -24.11 -3.34 -1.08
C ARG A 91 -24.29 -4.82 -1.41
N GLY A 92 -24.34 -5.15 -2.70
CA GLY A 92 -24.36 -6.54 -3.18
C GLY A 92 -23.13 -7.31 -2.76
N TRP A 93 -21.94 -6.76 -2.93
CA TRP A 93 -20.70 -7.41 -2.51
C TRP A 93 -20.63 -7.65 -1.00
N VAL A 94 -21.09 -6.69 -0.20
CA VAL A 94 -21.17 -6.89 1.26
C VAL A 94 -22.16 -8.00 1.61
N ARG A 95 -23.35 -8.00 1.01
CA ARG A 95 -24.39 -9.03 1.26
C ARG A 95 -23.93 -10.41 0.85
N ASP A 96 -23.32 -10.54 -0.33
CA ASP A 96 -23.06 -11.83 -0.97
C ASP A 96 -21.69 -12.42 -0.58
N TYR A 97 -20.69 -11.56 -0.27
CA TYR A 97 -19.31 -11.96 0.03
C TYR A 97 -18.83 -11.48 1.40
N ASP A 98 -19.64 -10.69 2.12
CA ASP A 98 -19.32 -10.13 3.44
C ASP A 98 -17.95 -9.43 3.50
N ILE A 99 -17.62 -8.64 2.46
CA ILE A 99 -16.37 -7.89 2.39
C ILE A 99 -16.27 -6.85 3.50
N ASP A 100 -15.05 -6.48 3.88
CA ASP A 100 -14.74 -5.52 4.94
C ASP A 100 -14.22 -4.19 4.43
N GLY A 101 -14.12 -4.02 3.12
CA GLY A 101 -13.67 -2.77 2.54
C GLY A 101 -13.43 -2.85 1.04
N LEU A 102 -12.92 -1.76 0.52
CA LEU A 102 -12.54 -1.61 -0.90
C LEU A 102 -11.12 -1.04 -1.02
N ARG A 103 -10.36 -1.56 -1.95
CA ARG A 103 -9.26 -0.83 -2.59
C ARG A 103 -9.84 -0.11 -3.80
N LEU A 104 -9.68 1.19 -3.86
CA LEU A 104 -10.19 2.00 -4.95
C LEU A 104 -9.11 2.21 -6.00
N ASP A 105 -9.31 1.59 -7.16
CA ASP A 105 -8.45 1.73 -8.33
C ASP A 105 -8.41 3.18 -8.78
N VAL A 106 -7.22 3.68 -9.13
CA VAL A 106 -6.95 5.04 -9.57
C VAL A 106 -7.73 6.12 -8.80
N ALA A 107 -7.72 6.03 -7.47
CA ALA A 107 -8.50 6.92 -6.61
C ALA A 107 -8.21 8.41 -6.87
N TYR A 108 -7.02 8.74 -7.37
CA TYR A 108 -6.66 10.10 -7.76
C TYR A 108 -7.45 10.64 -8.96
N CYS A 109 -8.10 9.76 -9.75
CA CYS A 109 -8.97 10.11 -10.87
C CYS A 109 -10.47 10.19 -10.49
N LEU A 110 -10.85 9.71 -9.30
CA LEU A 110 -12.25 9.69 -8.88
C LEU A 110 -12.75 11.09 -8.51
N ASP A 111 -14.01 11.35 -8.82
CA ASP A 111 -14.67 12.57 -8.38
C ASP A 111 -14.72 12.63 -6.84
N LEU A 112 -14.34 13.77 -6.25
CA LEU A 112 -14.31 13.93 -4.80
C LEU A 112 -15.70 13.88 -4.15
N GLY A 113 -16.74 14.31 -4.86
CA GLY A 113 -18.12 14.19 -4.40
C GLY A 113 -18.56 12.72 -4.36
N PHE A 114 -18.19 11.94 -5.39
CA PHE A 114 -18.40 10.49 -5.39
C PHE A 114 -17.66 9.81 -4.22
N LEU A 115 -16.40 10.17 -3.96
CA LEU A 115 -15.64 9.62 -2.82
C LEU A 115 -16.31 9.94 -1.48
N ALA A 116 -16.82 11.17 -1.31
CA ALA A 116 -17.51 11.56 -0.08
C ALA A 116 -18.82 10.78 0.13
N GLU A 117 -19.60 10.58 -0.92
CA GLU A 117 -20.80 9.76 -0.86
C GLU A 117 -20.49 8.28 -0.63
N LEU A 118 -19.43 7.74 -1.26
CA LEU A 118 -18.95 6.37 -1.03
C LEU A 118 -18.46 6.19 0.41
N ARG A 119 -17.78 7.21 0.98
CA ARG A 119 -17.38 7.19 2.40
C ARG A 119 -18.59 7.13 3.32
N GLY A 120 -19.61 7.97 3.08
CA GLY A 120 -20.86 7.92 3.84
C GLY A 120 -21.57 6.56 3.74
N LEU A 121 -21.53 5.93 2.55
CA LEU A 121 -22.02 4.57 2.36
C LEU A 121 -21.21 3.58 3.20
N ALA A 122 -19.88 3.61 3.12
CA ALA A 122 -18.99 2.72 3.84
C ALA A 122 -19.24 2.76 5.36
N ASP A 123 -19.32 3.98 5.93
CA ASP A 123 -19.60 4.20 7.35
C ASP A 123 -20.98 3.65 7.78
N SER A 124 -21.94 3.60 6.85
CA SER A 124 -23.30 3.07 7.10
C SER A 124 -23.41 1.56 6.98
N ILE A 125 -22.51 0.90 6.25
CA ILE A 125 -22.57 -0.55 5.99
C ILE A 125 -22.00 -1.35 7.17
N LYS A 126 -20.77 -1.05 7.55
CA LYS A 126 -20.06 -1.68 8.68
C LYS A 126 -19.23 -0.63 9.40
N PRO A 127 -19.12 -0.68 10.76
CA PRO A 127 -18.33 0.30 11.52
C PRO A 127 -16.85 0.37 11.13
N GLU A 128 -16.29 -0.73 10.62
CA GLU A 128 -14.88 -0.85 10.23
C GLU A 128 -14.69 -1.08 8.73
N PHE A 129 -15.65 -0.67 7.89
CA PHE A 129 -15.53 -0.83 6.44
C PHE A 129 -14.45 0.09 5.90
N ALA A 130 -13.33 -0.49 5.46
CA ALA A 130 -12.15 0.25 5.07
C ALA A 130 -12.23 0.73 3.59
N LEU A 131 -11.80 1.96 3.34
CA LEU A 131 -11.52 2.48 2.00
C LEU A 131 -10.04 2.78 1.88
N VAL A 132 -9.35 2.09 0.96
CA VAL A 132 -7.94 2.29 0.63
C VAL A 132 -7.84 2.78 -0.80
N GLY A 133 -7.41 4.00 -1.02
CA GLY A 133 -7.29 4.58 -2.36
C GLY A 133 -5.93 4.31 -3.00
N GLU A 134 -5.90 3.92 -4.25
CA GLU A 134 -4.66 3.97 -5.01
C GLU A 134 -4.38 5.40 -5.44
N THR A 135 -3.24 5.94 -4.98
CA THR A 135 -2.74 7.26 -5.37
C THR A 135 -1.27 7.17 -5.72
N LEU A 136 -0.88 7.70 -6.88
CA LEU A 136 0.50 7.60 -7.35
C LEU A 136 1.33 8.80 -6.91
N HIS A 137 0.75 10.00 -6.88
CA HIS A 137 1.45 11.26 -6.63
C HIS A 137 0.49 12.34 -6.15
N GLY A 138 1.03 13.47 -5.71
CA GLY A 138 0.28 14.63 -5.23
C GLY A 138 0.22 14.69 -3.70
N ASP A 139 -0.59 15.60 -3.19
CA ASP A 139 -0.87 15.69 -1.76
C ASP A 139 -1.93 14.66 -1.37
N TYR A 140 -1.50 13.61 -0.67
CA TYR A 140 -2.37 12.51 -0.26
C TYR A 140 -3.50 12.94 0.68
N ASN A 141 -3.38 14.08 1.37
CA ASN A 141 -4.46 14.62 2.20
C ASN A 141 -5.73 14.91 1.41
N ARG A 142 -5.61 15.12 0.10
CA ARG A 142 -6.76 15.30 -0.78
C ARG A 142 -7.70 14.09 -0.80
N TRP A 143 -7.12 12.89 -0.74
CA TRP A 143 -7.86 11.62 -0.82
C TRP A 143 -7.91 10.85 0.49
N MET A 144 -7.07 11.20 1.49
CA MET A 144 -6.98 10.56 2.79
C MET A 144 -7.39 11.54 3.88
N ASN A 145 -8.70 11.59 4.14
CA ASN A 145 -9.30 12.48 5.14
C ASN A 145 -10.65 11.90 5.60
N ASP A 146 -11.33 12.59 6.52
CA ASP A 146 -12.57 12.12 7.16
C ASP A 146 -13.76 11.99 6.18
N HIS A 147 -13.66 12.53 4.97
CA HIS A 147 -14.69 12.50 3.93
C HIS A 147 -14.31 11.65 2.72
N ALA A 148 -13.18 10.96 2.74
CA ALA A 148 -12.68 10.18 1.62
C ALA A 148 -12.09 8.84 2.10
N CYS A 149 -10.94 8.41 1.57
CA CYS A 149 -10.31 7.16 1.96
C CYS A 149 -9.73 7.23 3.38
N HIS A 150 -9.72 6.09 4.07
CA HIS A 150 -9.05 5.94 5.36
C HIS A 150 -7.53 5.88 5.20
N SER A 151 -7.07 5.32 4.08
CA SER A 151 -5.66 5.18 3.72
C SER A 151 -5.49 5.30 2.22
N VAL A 152 -4.26 5.58 1.80
CA VAL A 152 -3.87 5.55 0.37
C VAL A 152 -2.52 4.87 0.21
N THR A 153 -2.22 4.40 -1.00
CA THR A 153 -0.94 3.78 -1.34
C THR A 153 0.22 4.77 -1.26
N ASN A 154 1.34 4.33 -0.66
CA ASN A 154 2.50 5.17 -0.42
C ASN A 154 3.58 5.01 -1.52
N TYR A 155 3.27 5.43 -2.74
CA TYR A 155 4.22 5.38 -3.85
C TYR A 155 5.44 6.31 -3.65
N GLU A 156 5.31 7.37 -2.86
CA GLU A 156 6.44 8.25 -2.54
C GLU A 156 7.52 7.50 -1.77
N CYS A 157 7.16 6.73 -0.73
CA CYS A 157 8.12 5.91 -0.01
C CYS A 157 8.59 4.70 -0.82
N TYR A 158 7.76 4.12 -1.69
CA TYR A 158 8.14 2.98 -2.53
C TYR A 158 9.45 3.23 -3.29
N LYS A 159 9.57 4.39 -3.97
CA LYS A 159 10.81 4.73 -4.67
C LYS A 159 11.98 4.85 -3.70
N GLY A 160 11.79 5.57 -2.60
CA GLY A 160 12.84 5.75 -1.59
C GLY A 160 13.29 4.44 -0.94
N LEU A 161 12.37 3.49 -0.75
CA LEU A 161 12.68 2.17 -0.23
C LEU A 161 13.71 1.46 -1.10
N TYR A 162 13.41 1.09 -2.34
CA TYR A 162 14.36 0.32 -3.16
C TYR A 162 15.60 1.13 -3.57
N SER A 163 15.44 2.44 -3.82
CA SER A 163 16.53 3.31 -4.25
C SER A 163 17.61 3.45 -3.16
N SER A 164 17.22 3.61 -1.90
CA SER A 164 18.15 3.73 -0.79
C SER A 164 19.03 2.50 -0.61
N PHE A 165 18.45 1.29 -0.79
CA PHE A 165 19.20 0.05 -0.71
C PHE A 165 20.12 -0.15 -1.93
N ASN A 166 19.65 0.16 -3.12
CA ASN A 166 20.44 -0.01 -4.35
C ASN A 166 21.62 0.97 -4.43
N THR A 167 21.47 2.17 -3.93
CA THR A 167 22.52 3.21 -3.94
C THR A 167 23.36 3.23 -2.69
N GLY A 168 22.97 2.47 -1.64
CA GLY A 168 23.59 2.54 -0.32
C GLY A 168 23.43 3.91 0.31
N ASN A 169 22.26 4.55 0.17
CA ASN A 169 21.99 5.89 0.67
C ASN A 169 20.69 5.95 1.49
N MET A 170 20.78 5.53 2.77
CA MET A 170 19.65 5.56 3.70
C MET A 170 19.16 6.97 4.04
N HIS A 171 19.91 8.02 3.71
CA HIS A 171 19.44 9.41 3.87
C HIS A 171 18.21 9.71 2.99
N GLU A 172 18.07 9.04 1.82
CA GLU A 172 16.92 9.23 0.94
C GLU A 172 15.61 8.77 1.61
N ILE A 173 15.55 7.52 2.05
CA ILE A 173 14.33 7.00 2.70
C ILE A 173 14.10 7.65 4.08
N SER A 174 15.15 7.91 4.84
CA SER A 174 15.06 8.61 6.12
C SER A 174 14.45 10.02 5.97
N TYR A 175 14.83 10.76 4.92
CA TYR A 175 14.25 12.05 4.60
C TYR A 175 12.76 11.92 4.24
N SER A 176 12.39 10.94 3.38
CA SER A 176 11.00 10.71 2.98
C SER A 176 10.13 10.34 4.19
N LEU A 177 10.61 9.45 5.07
CA LEU A 177 9.89 9.08 6.28
C LEU A 177 9.71 10.24 7.25
N ASN A 178 10.77 11.05 7.45
CA ASN A 178 10.67 12.22 8.33
C ASN A 178 9.73 13.27 7.74
N ARG A 179 9.79 13.52 6.42
CA ARG A 179 8.88 14.44 5.74
C ARG A 179 7.42 14.01 5.84
N GLN A 180 7.16 12.71 5.77
CA GLN A 180 5.79 12.19 5.87
C GLN A 180 5.29 12.11 7.31
N PHE A 181 6.08 11.58 8.23
CA PHE A 181 5.62 11.10 9.54
C PHE A 181 6.31 11.75 10.74
N GLY A 182 7.26 12.66 10.52
CA GLY A 182 7.93 13.37 11.59
C GLY A 182 6.97 14.22 12.43
N SER A 183 7.47 14.79 13.52
CA SER A 183 6.68 15.59 14.45
C SER A 183 6.64 17.08 14.12
N GLU A 184 7.42 17.55 13.15
CA GLU A 184 7.52 18.95 12.79
C GLU A 184 6.27 19.43 12.04
N GLN A 185 5.94 20.70 12.18
CA GLN A 185 4.74 21.30 11.57
C GLN A 185 4.69 21.16 10.02
N TRP A 186 5.83 21.04 9.38
CA TRP A 186 5.93 20.87 7.92
C TRP A 186 5.77 19.41 7.46
N CYS A 187 5.68 18.45 8.38
CA CYS A 187 5.46 17.06 8.04
C CYS A 187 4.03 16.84 7.54
N LEU A 188 3.88 16.00 6.52
CA LEU A 188 2.65 15.96 5.71
C LEU A 188 1.55 15.07 6.28
N TYR A 189 1.93 13.93 6.87
CA TYR A 189 1.00 12.84 7.20
C TYR A 189 1.20 12.32 8.62
N THR A 190 1.66 13.17 9.53
CA THR A 190 1.85 12.83 10.96
C THR A 190 0.55 12.25 11.54
N GLY A 191 0.64 11.05 12.14
CA GLY A 191 -0.52 10.34 12.71
C GLY A 191 -1.44 9.65 11.69
N LYS A 192 -1.11 9.70 10.39
CA LYS A 192 -1.84 8.98 9.34
C LYS A 192 -1.15 7.66 8.97
N HIS A 193 -1.93 6.70 8.49
CA HIS A 193 -1.46 5.35 8.16
C HIS A 193 -1.62 5.07 6.66
N LEU A 194 -0.53 5.26 5.91
CA LEU A 194 -0.45 4.98 4.49
C LEU A 194 -0.21 3.48 4.24
N LEU A 195 -0.80 2.91 3.20
CA LEU A 195 -0.49 1.56 2.75
C LEU A 195 0.88 1.55 2.06
N SER A 196 1.89 1.08 2.77
CA SER A 196 3.28 1.06 2.31
C SER A 196 3.66 -0.33 1.79
N PHE A 197 4.48 -0.37 0.74
CA PHE A 197 4.87 -1.61 0.06
C PHE A 197 6.28 -1.50 -0.52
N VAL A 198 6.93 -2.63 -0.75
CA VAL A 198 8.21 -2.72 -1.46
C VAL A 198 8.02 -3.12 -2.94
N ASP A 199 6.91 -3.77 -3.23
CA ASP A 199 6.40 -4.04 -4.58
C ASP A 199 4.88 -4.26 -4.55
N ASN A 200 4.27 -4.28 -5.74
CA ASN A 200 2.87 -4.61 -5.96
C ASN A 200 2.68 -5.16 -7.38
N HIS A 201 1.41 -5.30 -7.81
CA HIS A 201 1.04 -5.84 -9.12
C HIS A 201 1.37 -4.94 -10.32
N ASP A 202 1.76 -3.67 -10.09
CA ASP A 202 2.01 -2.66 -11.12
C ASP A 202 3.48 -2.25 -11.25
N VAL A 203 4.34 -2.73 -10.36
CA VAL A 203 5.77 -2.39 -10.37
C VAL A 203 6.64 -3.64 -10.42
N THR A 204 7.89 -3.47 -10.85
CA THR A 204 8.89 -4.55 -10.81
C THR A 204 9.02 -5.10 -9.39
N ARG A 205 9.00 -6.43 -9.26
CA ARG A 205 9.10 -7.10 -7.95
C ARG A 205 10.40 -6.76 -7.24
N ILE A 206 10.34 -6.66 -5.93
CA ILE A 206 11.49 -6.24 -5.11
C ILE A 206 12.68 -7.17 -5.26
N ALA A 207 12.45 -8.48 -5.37
CA ALA A 207 13.50 -9.45 -5.61
C ALA A 207 14.23 -9.23 -6.95
N THR A 208 13.57 -8.63 -7.94
CA THR A 208 14.18 -8.27 -9.24
C THR A 208 14.89 -6.92 -9.16
N ILE A 209 14.27 -5.90 -8.51
CA ILE A 209 14.79 -4.52 -8.56
C ILE A 209 16.02 -4.32 -7.66
N LEU A 210 16.17 -5.09 -6.59
CA LEU A 210 17.33 -5.03 -5.71
C LEU A 210 18.58 -5.57 -6.43
N THR A 211 19.61 -4.73 -6.50
CA THR A 211 20.91 -5.08 -7.07
C THR A 211 21.72 -5.99 -6.14
N ASP A 212 21.61 -5.78 -4.84
CA ASP A 212 22.18 -6.62 -3.81
C ASP A 212 21.08 -7.44 -3.11
N LYS A 213 21.05 -8.75 -3.36
CA LYS A 213 20.02 -9.64 -2.80
C LYS A 213 20.14 -9.84 -1.27
N GLY A 214 21.29 -9.53 -0.67
CA GLY A 214 21.44 -9.48 0.78
C GLY A 214 20.50 -8.46 1.44
N CYS A 215 20.13 -7.41 0.70
CA CYS A 215 19.22 -6.38 1.16
C CYS A 215 17.73 -6.80 1.21
N LEU A 216 17.37 -8.00 0.71
CA LEU A 216 15.97 -8.43 0.63
C LEU A 216 15.34 -8.58 2.04
N ARG A 217 16.08 -9.10 3.02
CA ARG A 217 15.59 -9.19 4.41
C ARG A 217 15.56 -7.82 5.10
N PRO A 218 16.60 -6.97 5.03
CA PRO A 218 16.58 -5.61 5.58
C PRO A 218 15.47 -4.70 5.04
N ILE A 219 15.12 -4.77 3.74
CA ILE A 219 14.08 -3.90 3.20
C ILE A 219 12.68 -4.25 3.74
N TYR A 220 12.37 -5.54 3.96
CA TYR A 220 11.16 -5.94 4.67
C TYR A 220 11.20 -5.51 6.14
N GLY A 221 12.37 -5.59 6.79
CA GLY A 221 12.53 -5.05 8.14
C GLY A 221 12.26 -3.54 8.21
N LEU A 222 12.65 -2.78 7.20
CA LEU A 222 12.28 -1.37 7.12
C LEU A 222 10.77 -1.19 6.90
N LEU A 223 10.17 -1.95 5.98
CA LEU A 223 8.74 -1.88 5.68
C LEU A 223 7.86 -2.13 6.91
N PHE A 224 8.16 -3.17 7.69
CA PHE A 224 7.38 -3.49 8.90
C PHE A 224 7.71 -2.61 10.11
N GLY A 225 8.87 -1.94 10.12
CA GLY A 225 9.27 -1.02 11.18
C GLY A 225 8.80 0.42 11.00
N MET A 226 8.67 0.89 9.76
CA MET A 226 8.26 2.27 9.43
C MET A 226 6.78 2.54 9.74
N PRO A 227 6.36 3.82 9.85
CA PRO A 227 4.95 4.15 10.01
C PRO A 227 4.11 3.73 8.80
N GLY A 228 2.84 3.39 9.07
CA GLY A 228 1.87 2.99 8.05
C GLY A 228 1.43 1.54 8.17
N VAL A 229 0.77 1.04 7.15
CA VAL A 229 0.30 -0.34 7.04
C VAL A 229 1.20 -1.08 6.07
N PRO A 230 2.01 -2.05 6.53
CA PRO A 230 2.87 -2.82 5.64
C PRO A 230 2.03 -3.75 4.76
N SER A 231 2.31 -3.74 3.46
CA SER A 231 1.67 -4.61 2.47
C SER A 231 2.71 -5.50 1.81
N VAL A 232 2.40 -6.78 1.71
CA VAL A 232 3.22 -7.80 1.03
C VAL A 232 2.43 -8.31 -0.17
N TYR A 233 3.02 -8.21 -1.35
CA TYR A 233 2.41 -8.71 -2.59
C TYR A 233 2.64 -10.23 -2.69
N TYR A 234 1.62 -10.97 -3.14
CA TYR A 234 1.71 -12.44 -3.21
C TYR A 234 2.91 -12.90 -4.03
N GLY A 235 3.61 -13.91 -3.54
CA GLY A 235 4.84 -14.43 -4.12
C GLY A 235 6.10 -13.66 -3.73
N SER A 236 6.00 -12.39 -3.30
CA SER A 236 7.15 -11.61 -2.87
C SER A 236 7.71 -12.11 -1.53
N GLU A 237 6.86 -12.74 -0.69
CA GLU A 237 7.28 -13.44 0.53
C GLU A 237 8.16 -14.67 0.27
N TRP A 238 8.21 -15.13 -0.97
CA TRP A 238 9.11 -16.22 -1.40
C TRP A 238 10.33 -15.73 -2.17
N GLY A 239 10.40 -14.41 -2.42
CA GLY A 239 11.42 -13.81 -3.28
C GLY A 239 11.14 -14.01 -4.78
N MET A 240 9.87 -14.12 -5.17
CA MET A 240 9.47 -14.22 -6.57
C MET A 240 9.99 -13.02 -7.36
N GLU A 241 10.58 -13.30 -8.52
CA GLU A 241 11.06 -12.28 -9.45
C GLU A 241 9.99 -11.93 -10.50
N GLY A 242 10.07 -10.73 -11.06
CA GLY A 242 9.21 -10.25 -12.14
C GLY A 242 9.57 -8.82 -12.51
N ASP A 243 9.75 -8.58 -13.81
CA ASP A 243 10.14 -7.27 -14.33
C ASP A 243 8.99 -6.65 -15.13
N LYS A 244 8.56 -5.43 -14.73
CA LYS A 244 7.50 -4.67 -15.42
C LYS A 244 7.77 -4.48 -16.92
N ARG A 245 9.03 -4.39 -17.32
CA ARG A 245 9.41 -4.24 -18.74
C ARG A 245 9.00 -5.44 -19.59
N ASN A 246 8.80 -6.60 -18.98
CA ASN A 246 8.36 -7.82 -19.65
C ASN A 246 6.82 -7.98 -19.66
N GLY A 247 6.11 -6.96 -19.20
CA GLY A 247 4.65 -6.91 -19.17
C GLY A 247 4.03 -7.51 -17.91
N ASP A 248 2.74 -7.29 -17.75
CA ASP A 248 1.95 -7.67 -16.58
C ASP A 248 1.97 -9.18 -16.27
N PRO A 249 1.99 -10.12 -17.24
CA PRO A 249 2.05 -11.54 -16.93
C PRO A 249 3.23 -11.95 -16.05
N THR A 250 4.36 -11.23 -16.13
CA THR A 250 5.54 -11.51 -15.29
C THR A 250 5.37 -11.05 -13.84
N LEU A 251 4.50 -10.07 -13.63
CA LEU A 251 4.19 -9.54 -12.29
C LEU A 251 3.03 -10.31 -11.64
N ARG A 252 2.11 -10.85 -12.43
CA ARG A 252 0.84 -11.47 -12.00
C ARG A 252 0.73 -12.94 -12.44
N PRO A 253 1.78 -13.78 -12.25
CA PRO A 253 1.69 -15.18 -12.63
C PRO A 253 0.67 -15.92 -11.78
N ALA A 254 0.00 -16.91 -12.35
CA ALA A 254 -0.79 -17.86 -11.58
C ALA A 254 0.15 -18.73 -10.74
N VAL A 255 -0.15 -18.85 -9.44
CA VAL A 255 0.63 -19.66 -8.50
C VAL A 255 -0.22 -20.86 -8.11
N GLU A 256 0.26 -22.06 -8.42
CA GLU A 256 -0.45 -23.31 -8.08
C GLU A 256 -0.25 -23.71 -6.62
N LYS A 257 0.95 -23.47 -6.08
CA LYS A 257 1.31 -23.85 -4.70
C LYS A 257 2.20 -22.78 -4.07
N PRO A 258 2.03 -22.51 -2.76
CA PRO A 258 2.96 -21.67 -2.01
C PRO A 258 4.37 -22.30 -1.99
N GLU A 259 5.39 -21.44 -2.01
CA GLU A 259 6.80 -21.81 -1.91
C GLU A 259 7.39 -21.24 -0.61
N GLU A 260 6.97 -21.79 0.53
CA GLU A 260 7.47 -21.31 1.83
C GLU A 260 8.98 -21.54 1.96
N ASN A 261 9.69 -20.50 2.41
CA ASN A 261 11.14 -20.52 2.60
C ASN A 261 11.56 -19.61 3.77
N ASP A 262 12.87 -19.43 3.95
CA ASP A 262 13.42 -18.59 5.03
C ASP A 262 12.95 -17.14 4.97
N LEU A 263 12.67 -16.59 3.80
CA LEU A 263 12.12 -15.25 3.66
C LEU A 263 10.68 -15.18 4.16
N THR A 264 9.87 -16.22 3.88
CA THR A 264 8.50 -16.33 4.41
C THR A 264 8.50 -16.32 5.94
N ALA A 265 9.39 -17.15 6.55
CA ALA A 265 9.53 -17.19 8.00
C ALA A 265 9.99 -15.84 8.58
N TRP A 266 10.89 -15.16 7.88
CA TRP A 266 11.37 -13.84 8.26
C TRP A 266 10.25 -12.79 8.24
N ILE A 267 9.48 -12.72 7.15
CA ILE A 267 8.34 -11.79 7.02
C ILE A 267 7.28 -12.08 8.08
N ALA A 268 7.01 -13.35 8.37
CA ALA A 268 6.09 -13.74 9.45
C ALA A 268 6.57 -13.23 10.82
N ALA A 269 7.86 -13.35 11.13
CA ALA A 269 8.44 -12.83 12.37
C ALA A 269 8.31 -11.30 12.48
N LEU A 270 8.57 -10.58 11.38
CA LEU A 270 8.38 -9.13 11.31
C LEU A 270 6.91 -8.73 11.51
N ALA A 271 5.97 -9.46 10.88
CA ALA A 271 4.54 -9.22 11.01
C ALA A 271 4.06 -9.44 12.46
N HIS A 272 4.54 -10.50 13.13
CA HIS A 272 4.25 -10.74 14.55
C HIS A 272 4.82 -9.63 15.45
N ALA A 273 6.05 -9.20 15.21
CA ALA A 273 6.65 -8.08 15.96
C ALA A 273 5.85 -6.79 15.75
N HIS A 274 5.46 -6.49 14.49
CA HIS A 274 4.66 -5.31 14.16
C HIS A 274 3.29 -5.34 14.86
N THR A 275 2.51 -6.40 14.68
CA THR A 275 1.15 -6.50 15.23
C THR A 275 1.13 -6.63 16.76
N GLY A 276 2.21 -7.13 17.36
CA GLY A 276 2.40 -7.22 18.81
C GLY A 276 2.86 -5.91 19.47
N SER A 277 3.02 -4.81 18.73
CA SER A 277 3.56 -3.54 19.23
C SER A 277 2.65 -2.35 18.90
N LYS A 278 2.19 -1.65 19.92
CA LYS A 278 1.49 -0.38 19.75
C LYS A 278 2.39 0.67 19.10
N ALA A 279 3.66 0.71 19.48
CA ALA A 279 4.63 1.64 18.92
C ALA A 279 4.82 1.41 17.42
N LEU A 280 4.95 0.17 16.96
CA LEU A 280 5.11 -0.13 15.53
C LEU A 280 3.81 0.13 14.75
N CYS A 281 2.64 -0.23 15.30
CA CYS A 281 1.35 0.00 14.64
C CYS A 281 0.96 1.48 14.57
N TRP A 282 1.09 2.23 15.69
CA TRP A 282 0.44 3.54 15.87
C TRP A 282 1.42 4.65 16.25
N GLY A 283 2.68 4.32 16.51
CA GLY A 283 3.65 5.22 17.11
C GLY A 283 4.10 6.35 16.17
N SER A 284 4.59 7.41 16.82
CA SER A 284 5.32 8.50 16.16
C SER A 284 6.61 7.98 15.51
N TYR A 285 7.24 8.84 14.71
CA TYR A 285 8.50 8.55 14.03
C TYR A 285 9.55 9.61 14.36
N ARG A 286 10.78 9.17 14.66
CA ARG A 286 11.93 10.04 14.83
C ARG A 286 13.23 9.34 14.43
N ASN A 287 14.04 10.00 13.60
CA ASN A 287 15.39 9.52 13.29
C ASN A 287 16.27 9.54 14.53
N VAL A 288 17.07 8.48 14.72
CA VAL A 288 18.06 8.36 15.79
C VAL A 288 19.47 8.38 15.22
N LEU A 289 19.75 7.56 14.21
CA LEU A 289 21.03 7.52 13.51
C LEU A 289 20.78 7.27 12.02
N VAL A 290 21.39 8.08 11.17
CA VAL A 290 21.34 7.91 9.71
C VAL A 290 22.77 7.94 9.17
N GLN A 291 23.15 6.85 8.54
CA GLN A 291 24.42 6.66 7.85
C GLN A 291 24.13 6.20 6.40
N PRO A 292 25.10 6.19 5.49
CA PRO A 292 24.85 5.77 4.12
C PRO A 292 24.16 4.41 3.99
N LYS A 293 24.54 3.43 4.80
CA LYS A 293 23.98 2.07 4.74
C LYS A 293 23.30 1.60 6.03
N GLN A 294 23.24 2.45 7.04
CA GLN A 294 22.60 2.13 8.32
C GLN A 294 21.55 3.17 8.65
N LEU A 295 20.45 2.70 9.22
CA LEU A 295 19.34 3.53 9.68
C LEU A 295 18.84 3.03 11.02
N ILE A 296 18.79 3.93 12.02
CA ILE A 296 18.09 3.67 13.28
C ILE A 296 17.07 4.77 13.48
N PHE A 297 15.84 4.39 13.75
CA PHE A 297 14.76 5.31 14.06
C PHE A 297 13.92 4.80 15.23
N GLU A 298 13.23 5.72 15.87
CA GLU A 298 12.36 5.46 17.00
C GLU A 298 10.89 5.44 16.57
N ARG A 299 10.15 4.51 17.14
CA ARG A 299 8.69 4.46 17.17
C ARG A 299 8.23 4.54 18.62
N TYR A 300 7.22 5.39 18.90
CA TYR A 300 6.74 5.60 20.26
C TYR A 300 5.21 5.76 20.29
N ALA A 301 4.55 4.99 21.14
CA ALA A 301 3.12 5.11 21.45
C ALA A 301 2.80 4.61 22.85
N ASP A 302 1.97 5.33 23.59
CA ASP A 302 1.38 4.89 24.88
C ASP A 302 2.41 4.37 25.91
N GLY A 303 3.60 4.97 25.96
CA GLY A 303 4.67 4.54 26.86
C GLY A 303 5.49 3.36 26.35
N GLU A 304 5.15 2.79 25.21
CA GLU A 304 5.98 1.80 24.51
C GLU A 304 6.94 2.50 23.53
N ARG A 305 8.18 2.11 23.60
CA ARG A 305 9.26 2.66 22.77
C ARG A 305 10.02 1.53 22.08
N VAL A 306 10.16 1.61 20.78
CA VAL A 306 10.90 0.66 19.95
C VAL A 306 11.91 1.40 19.09
N LEU A 307 13.17 0.97 19.10
CA LEU A 307 14.18 1.38 18.12
C LEU A 307 14.25 0.31 17.02
N VAL A 308 14.04 0.74 15.79
CA VAL A 308 14.20 -0.07 14.59
C VAL A 308 15.60 0.20 14.04
N ALA A 309 16.46 -0.80 14.02
CA ALA A 309 17.84 -0.71 13.56
C ALA A 309 18.06 -1.58 12.33
N ILE A 310 18.64 -1.00 11.28
CA ILE A 310 18.85 -1.63 9.98
C ILE A 310 20.29 -1.43 9.56
N ASN A 311 20.94 -2.53 9.16
CA ASN A 311 22.22 -2.53 8.46
C ASN A 311 22.03 -3.14 7.07
N ALA A 312 22.16 -2.33 6.03
CA ALA A 312 22.09 -2.73 4.62
C ALA A 312 23.48 -2.99 4.01
N ASP A 313 24.53 -3.06 4.83
CA ASP A 313 25.89 -3.39 4.40
C ASP A 313 26.19 -4.89 4.60
N GLY A 314 27.00 -5.45 3.69
CA GLY A 314 27.61 -6.77 3.84
C GLY A 314 28.72 -6.83 4.92
N ASN A 315 29.01 -5.73 5.59
CA ASN A 315 29.95 -5.65 6.70
C ASN A 315 29.24 -5.32 8.02
N PRO A 316 29.74 -5.77 9.18
CA PRO A 316 29.22 -5.36 10.47
C PRO A 316 29.47 -3.87 10.70
N PHE A 317 28.58 -3.24 11.48
CA PHE A 317 28.70 -1.83 11.85
C PHE A 317 28.39 -1.64 13.34
N THR A 318 29.24 -0.95 14.07
CA THR A 318 28.99 -0.57 15.46
C THR A 318 28.36 0.82 15.51
N ALA A 319 27.10 0.88 15.88
CA ALA A 319 26.34 2.12 16.00
C ALA A 319 26.58 2.75 17.39
N HIS A 320 26.91 4.03 17.42
CA HIS A 320 27.03 4.82 18.64
C HIS A 320 25.96 5.91 18.63
N PHE A 321 25.05 5.86 19.57
CA PHE A 321 23.95 6.82 19.75
C PHE A 321 23.44 6.77 21.19
N ASP A 322 22.72 7.79 21.60
CA ASP A 322 22.03 7.79 22.89
C ASP A 322 20.66 7.07 22.75
N ALA A 323 20.58 5.87 23.32
CA ALA A 323 19.34 5.11 23.37
C ALA A 323 18.38 5.63 24.45
N GLY A 324 18.83 6.46 25.40
CA GLY A 324 18.05 6.93 26.55
C GLY A 324 17.71 5.83 27.57
N CYS A 325 18.33 4.63 27.45
CA CYS A 325 18.21 3.51 28.38
C CYS A 325 19.43 2.59 28.21
N GLY A 326 19.65 1.68 29.18
CA GLY A 326 20.78 0.72 29.14
C GLY A 326 20.45 -0.56 28.38
N MET A 327 19.21 -1.02 28.49
CA MET A 327 18.82 -2.35 28.01
C MET A 327 17.54 -2.32 27.18
N ALA A 328 17.43 -3.28 26.26
CA ALA A 328 16.24 -3.56 25.48
C ALA A 328 16.11 -5.07 25.22
N VAL A 329 14.95 -5.48 24.68
CA VAL A 329 14.74 -6.82 24.13
C VAL A 329 14.44 -6.70 22.64
N ASP A 330 15.15 -7.47 21.83
CA ASP A 330 14.84 -7.55 20.39
C ASP A 330 13.54 -8.35 20.19
N MET A 331 12.54 -7.69 19.65
CA MET A 331 11.19 -8.26 19.46
C MET A 331 11.16 -9.39 18.41
N ILE A 332 12.14 -9.46 17.52
CA ILE A 332 12.21 -10.46 16.46
C ILE A 332 12.81 -11.78 17.01
N THR A 333 13.87 -11.65 17.80
CA THR A 333 14.65 -12.80 18.29
C THR A 333 14.38 -13.14 19.76
N GLY A 334 13.84 -12.21 20.52
CA GLY A 334 13.71 -12.32 21.99
C GLY A 334 15.03 -12.11 22.75
N ALA A 335 16.13 -11.79 22.07
CA ALA A 335 17.43 -11.63 22.70
C ALA A 335 17.52 -10.28 23.45
N PRO A 336 18.18 -10.26 24.63
CA PRO A 336 18.49 -9.01 25.31
C PRO A 336 19.56 -8.22 24.52
N HIS A 337 19.47 -6.91 24.56
CA HIS A 337 20.42 -5.99 23.95
C HIS A 337 20.89 -4.94 24.96
N ASP A 338 22.20 -4.80 25.10
CA ASP A 338 22.84 -3.78 25.94
C ASP A 338 23.40 -2.67 25.03
N PHE A 339 22.99 -1.43 25.30
CA PHE A 339 23.47 -0.26 24.55
C PHE A 339 24.82 0.27 25.06
N GLY A 340 25.35 -0.28 26.14
CA GLY A 340 26.67 0.07 26.70
C GLY A 340 27.78 -0.25 25.73
N GLY A 341 28.60 0.75 25.38
CA GLY A 341 29.75 0.56 24.47
C GLY A 341 29.46 0.57 22.97
N GLY A 342 28.20 0.79 22.58
CA GLY A 342 27.74 0.79 21.20
C GLY A 342 26.94 -0.47 20.84
N SER A 343 26.19 -0.39 19.76
CA SER A 343 25.32 -1.48 19.26
C SER A 343 25.91 -2.08 17.99
N GLU A 344 26.29 -3.34 18.05
CA GLU A 344 26.78 -4.06 16.87
C GLU A 344 25.62 -4.49 15.99
N LEU A 345 25.62 -4.06 14.73
CA LEU A 345 24.71 -4.47 13.69
C LEU A 345 25.43 -5.45 12.75
N ALA A 346 25.01 -6.70 12.74
CA ALA A 346 25.57 -7.71 11.85
C ALA A 346 25.33 -7.35 10.36
N PRO A 347 26.04 -7.93 9.40
CA PRO A 347 25.78 -7.74 7.98
C PRO A 347 24.32 -8.04 7.61
N TYR A 348 23.69 -7.18 6.83
CA TYR A 348 22.30 -7.32 6.35
C TYR A 348 21.30 -7.63 7.47
N SER A 349 21.44 -6.97 8.62
CA SER A 349 20.64 -7.25 9.82
C SER A 349 19.53 -6.23 10.06
N VAL A 350 18.55 -6.69 10.81
CA VAL A 350 17.45 -5.89 11.36
C VAL A 350 17.24 -6.27 12.81
N SER A 351 17.03 -5.28 13.66
CA SER A 351 16.62 -5.47 15.04
C SER A 351 15.50 -4.49 15.42
N TYR A 352 14.55 -4.96 16.20
CA TYR A 352 13.47 -4.15 16.78
C TYR A 352 13.65 -4.16 18.31
N TRP A 353 14.39 -3.20 18.82
CA TRP A 353 14.72 -3.12 20.24
C TRP A 353 13.60 -2.42 21.01
N LYS A 354 12.80 -3.20 21.73
CA LYS A 354 11.80 -2.71 22.66
C LYS A 354 12.47 -2.38 23.98
N MET A 355 12.35 -1.14 24.42
CA MET A 355 12.93 -0.67 25.68
C MET A 355 12.27 -1.32 26.89
N GLU A 356 13.05 -1.77 27.85
CA GLU A 356 12.55 -2.11 29.18
C GLU A 356 12.16 -0.83 29.92
N ARG A 357 11.07 -0.91 30.70
CA ARG A 357 10.58 0.21 31.51
C ARG A 357 11.47 0.45 32.71
#